data_d7b7e5d9e260851adb47b2796d7a8097
#
_entry.id   d7b7e5d9e260851adb47b2796d7a8097
#
_cell.length_a   1.000
_cell.length_b   1.000
_cell.length_c   1.000
_cell.angle_alpha   90.00
_cell.angle_beta   90.00
_cell.angle_gamma   90.00
#
_symmetry.space_group_name_H-M   'P 1'
#
loop_
_entity.id
_entity.type
_entity.pdbx_description
1 polymer ?
#
loop_
_entity_poly.entity_id
_entity_poly.type
_entity_poly.pdbx_seq_one_letter_code
_entity_poly.pdbx_strand_id
1 'polypeptide(L)'
;MCIRDSIDTVLDTLKNDKPDAVVHDFAGIAGTIAADNLKVANVMLYTSYPSNDSYSVAAGFENCPPDHPLRKAAAQLAQTYAEKYGCRLLTVKEIFDGHGDFNLVMMQKKLVPNYETFDDSFVFTGVQIGKRTAFGSWKAPDNGKPLLYSSLGTAFNNWPEYY
;
A
#
# COMPACT_ATOMS: atom_id res chain seq x y z
N MET A 1 -12.40 7.05 -10.23
CA MET A 1 -13.11 5.92 -9.54
C MET A 1 -13.05 6.22 -8.06
N CYS A 2 -14.17 6.26 -7.37
CA CYS A 2 -14.23 6.55 -5.94
C CYS A 2 -13.97 5.26 -5.16
N ILE A 3 -13.22 5.31 -4.04
CA ILE A 3 -12.99 4.15 -3.14
C ILE A 3 -14.31 3.47 -2.77
N ARG A 4 -15.34 4.25 -2.53
CA ARG A 4 -16.69 3.79 -2.21
C ARG A 4 -17.27 2.85 -3.27
N ASP A 5 -17.12 3.20 -4.55
CA ASP A 5 -17.63 2.38 -5.67
C ASP A 5 -16.89 1.05 -5.75
N SER A 6 -15.60 1.05 -5.36
CA SER A 6 -14.78 -0.17 -5.34
C SER A 6 -15.23 -1.16 -4.26
N ILE A 7 -15.58 -0.69 -3.07
CA ILE A 7 -16.04 -1.57 -1.97
C ILE A 7 -17.35 -2.25 -2.34
N ASP A 8 -18.34 -1.47 -2.78
CA ASP A 8 -19.65 -2.00 -3.17
C ASP A 8 -19.50 -3.05 -4.31
N THR A 9 -18.68 -2.74 -5.33
CA THR A 9 -18.41 -3.67 -6.44
C THR A 9 -17.75 -4.96 -5.97
N VAL A 10 -16.73 -4.88 -5.11
CA VAL A 10 -16.04 -6.07 -4.58
C VAL A 10 -17.00 -6.94 -3.78
N LEU A 11 -17.74 -6.36 -2.84
CA LEU A 11 -18.67 -7.11 -2.01
C LEU A 11 -19.80 -7.75 -2.84
N ASP A 12 -20.34 -7.03 -3.82
CA ASP A 12 -21.37 -7.57 -4.70
C ASP A 12 -20.86 -8.73 -5.56
N THR A 13 -19.63 -8.64 -6.05
CA THR A 13 -18.99 -9.71 -6.83
C THR A 13 -18.78 -10.97 -5.98
N LEU A 14 -18.40 -10.79 -4.73
CA LEU A 14 -18.03 -11.89 -3.82
C LEU A 14 -19.20 -12.47 -3.02
N LYS A 15 -20.41 -11.94 -3.15
CA LYS A 15 -21.60 -12.42 -2.42
C LYS A 15 -21.86 -13.90 -2.56
N ASN A 16 -21.64 -14.44 -3.78
CA ASN A 16 -21.99 -15.81 -4.15
C ASN A 16 -20.76 -16.73 -4.23
N ASP A 17 -19.57 -16.18 -4.15
CA ASP A 17 -18.31 -16.93 -4.25
C ASP A 17 -17.33 -16.40 -3.21
N LYS A 18 -17.53 -16.86 -1.96
CA LYS A 18 -16.71 -16.41 -0.82
C LYS A 18 -15.27 -16.91 -0.97
N PRO A 19 -14.27 -16.02 -1.11
CA PRO A 19 -12.87 -16.40 -1.20
C PRO A 19 -12.35 -16.88 0.16
N ASP A 20 -11.23 -17.60 0.17
CA ASP A 20 -10.48 -17.94 1.39
C ASP A 20 -9.66 -16.78 1.93
N ALA A 21 -9.26 -15.86 1.05
CA ALA A 21 -8.48 -14.67 1.40
C ALA A 21 -8.75 -13.53 0.42
N VAL A 22 -8.55 -12.29 0.88
CA VAL A 22 -8.50 -11.09 0.04
C VAL A 22 -7.07 -10.61 -0.03
N VAL A 23 -6.52 -10.53 -1.26
CA VAL A 23 -5.19 -9.99 -1.52
C VAL A 23 -5.32 -8.61 -2.14
N HIS A 24 -4.71 -7.60 -1.55
CA HIS A 24 -4.82 -6.22 -2.02
C HIS A 24 -3.56 -5.40 -1.78
N ASP A 25 -3.42 -4.30 -2.50
CA ASP A 25 -2.35 -3.32 -2.30
C ASP A 25 -2.53 -2.57 -0.96
N PHE A 26 -1.42 -2.15 -0.35
CA PHE A 26 -1.44 -1.44 0.94
C PHE A 26 -2.29 -0.15 0.92
N ALA A 27 -2.40 0.53 -0.23
CA ALA A 27 -3.26 1.69 -0.41
C ALA A 27 -4.73 1.31 -0.70
N GLY A 28 -5.02 0.02 -0.83
CA GLY A 28 -6.34 -0.51 -1.20
C GLY A 28 -7.25 -0.75 -0.01
N ILE A 29 -7.63 0.28 0.75
CA ILE A 29 -8.52 0.16 1.92
C ILE A 29 -9.80 -0.65 1.65
N ALA A 30 -10.28 -0.66 0.41
CA ALA A 30 -11.41 -1.47 0.00
C ALA A 30 -11.19 -2.97 0.23
N GLY A 31 -9.95 -3.43 0.05
CA GLY A 31 -9.56 -4.82 0.33
C GLY A 31 -9.63 -5.16 1.81
N THR A 32 -9.12 -4.28 2.68
CA THR A 32 -9.22 -4.46 4.14
C THR A 32 -10.68 -4.53 4.59
N ILE A 33 -11.52 -3.62 4.10
CA ILE A 33 -12.95 -3.60 4.44
C ILE A 33 -13.66 -4.85 3.92
N ALA A 34 -13.31 -5.31 2.72
CA ALA A 34 -13.88 -6.53 2.14
C ALA A 34 -13.47 -7.78 2.94
N ALA A 35 -12.19 -7.91 3.30
CA ALA A 35 -11.71 -9.03 4.13
C ALA A 35 -12.43 -9.08 5.48
N ASP A 36 -12.57 -7.93 6.15
CA ASP A 36 -13.27 -7.77 7.42
C ASP A 36 -14.76 -8.16 7.30
N ASN A 37 -15.44 -7.65 6.27
CA ASN A 37 -16.86 -7.93 6.04
C ASN A 37 -17.11 -9.42 5.75
N LEU A 38 -16.27 -10.02 4.89
CA LEU A 38 -16.38 -11.43 4.49
C LEU A 38 -15.83 -12.38 5.56
N LYS A 39 -15.12 -11.88 6.58
CA LYS A 39 -14.43 -12.67 7.62
C LYS A 39 -13.51 -13.72 7.02
N VAL A 40 -12.61 -13.25 6.17
CA VAL A 40 -11.57 -14.05 5.50
C VAL A 40 -10.19 -13.42 5.74
N ALA A 41 -9.14 -14.18 5.46
CA ALA A 41 -7.78 -13.71 5.65
C ALA A 41 -7.49 -12.44 4.82
N ASN A 42 -6.87 -11.46 5.46
CA ASN A 42 -6.42 -10.22 4.85
C ASN A 42 -4.94 -10.32 4.48
N VAL A 43 -4.63 -10.37 3.18
CA VAL A 43 -3.26 -10.43 2.66
C VAL A 43 -2.90 -9.11 2.01
N MET A 44 -1.94 -8.40 2.59
CA MET A 44 -1.54 -7.09 2.11
C MET A 44 -0.25 -7.13 1.28
N LEU A 45 -0.26 -6.48 0.10
CA LEU A 45 0.90 -6.34 -0.76
C LEU A 45 1.53 -4.95 -0.57
N TYR A 46 2.78 -4.93 -0.15
CA TYR A 46 3.56 -3.69 -0.08
C TYR A 46 4.47 -3.56 -1.29
N THR A 47 4.13 -2.63 -2.16
CA THR A 47 4.96 -2.19 -3.29
C THR A 47 5.89 -1.04 -2.90
N SER A 48 5.75 -0.55 -1.66
CA SER A 48 6.54 0.48 -1.01
C SER A 48 6.96 0.03 0.39
N TYR A 49 7.41 0.94 1.24
CA TYR A 49 7.80 0.65 2.61
C TYR A 49 6.61 0.17 3.45
N PRO A 50 6.71 -0.98 4.13
CA PRO A 50 5.74 -1.38 5.13
C PRO A 50 5.91 -0.53 6.39
N SER A 51 4.87 -0.49 7.22
CA SER A 51 4.88 0.21 8.51
C SER A 51 4.65 -0.76 9.66
N ASN A 52 5.20 -0.44 10.84
CA ASN A 52 4.91 -1.09 12.12
C ASN A 52 5.04 -0.05 13.26
N ASP A 53 5.08 -0.50 14.50
CA ASP A 53 5.19 0.39 15.66
C ASP A 53 6.54 1.15 15.74
N SER A 54 7.59 0.65 15.07
CA SER A 54 8.93 1.23 15.06
C SER A 54 9.20 2.10 13.84
N TYR A 55 8.38 2.00 12.81
CA TYR A 55 8.52 2.77 11.58
C TYR A 55 7.15 3.00 10.93
N SER A 56 6.80 4.25 10.65
CA SER A 56 5.54 4.64 10.03
C SER A 56 5.79 5.52 8.81
N VAL A 57 5.23 5.12 7.67
CA VAL A 57 5.19 5.98 6.45
C VAL A 57 4.22 7.15 6.66
N ALA A 58 3.28 7.02 7.59
CA ALA A 58 2.30 8.04 7.94
C ALA A 58 2.72 8.92 9.12
N ALA A 59 3.97 8.84 9.59
CA ALA A 59 4.46 9.63 10.74
C ALA A 59 4.19 11.14 10.61
N GLY A 60 4.19 11.67 9.37
CA GLY A 60 3.81 13.05 9.11
C GLY A 60 2.34 13.38 9.44
N PHE A 61 1.45 12.40 9.36
CA PHE A 61 0.03 12.57 9.74
C PHE A 61 -0.17 12.61 11.25
N GLU A 62 0.68 11.95 12.02
CA GLU A 62 0.61 11.97 13.49
C GLU A 62 0.92 13.36 14.04
N ASN A 63 1.74 14.12 13.33
CA ASN A 63 2.06 15.52 13.64
C ASN A 63 0.93 16.51 13.26
N CYS A 64 -0.09 16.05 12.54
CA CYS A 64 -1.25 16.87 12.19
C CYS A 64 -2.13 17.06 13.43
N PRO A 65 -2.50 18.32 13.82
CA PRO A 65 -3.32 18.57 14.99
C PRO A 65 -4.62 17.77 15.01
N PRO A 66 -5.10 17.31 16.17
CA PRO A 66 -6.34 16.52 16.27
C PRO A 66 -7.57 17.24 15.71
N ASP A 67 -7.58 18.56 15.76
CA ASP A 67 -8.67 19.42 15.29
C ASP A 67 -8.56 19.79 13.81
N HIS A 68 -7.50 19.34 13.13
CA HIS A 68 -7.28 19.63 11.72
C HIS A 68 -8.45 19.08 10.86
N PRO A 69 -8.98 19.87 9.90
CA PRO A 69 -10.15 19.49 9.12
C PRO A 69 -9.99 18.13 8.38
N LEU A 70 -8.80 17.82 7.88
CA LEU A 70 -8.52 16.54 7.20
C LEU A 70 -8.60 15.35 8.17
N ARG A 71 -8.11 15.48 9.41
CA ARG A 71 -8.23 14.41 10.41
C ARG A 71 -9.69 14.15 10.78
N LYS A 72 -10.46 15.21 10.99
CA LYS A 72 -11.91 15.08 11.25
C LYS A 72 -12.65 14.43 10.09
N ALA A 73 -12.36 14.86 8.87
CA ALA A 73 -12.97 14.26 7.66
C ALA A 73 -12.61 12.78 7.51
N ALA A 74 -11.35 12.40 7.74
CA ALA A 74 -10.91 11.01 7.68
C ALA A 74 -11.56 10.15 8.77
N ALA A 75 -11.65 10.64 10.01
CA ALA A 75 -12.34 9.95 11.10
C ALA A 75 -13.84 9.77 10.81
N GLN A 76 -14.50 10.79 10.28
CA GLN A 76 -15.91 10.71 9.89
C GLN A 76 -16.15 9.72 8.75
N LEU A 77 -15.24 9.68 7.78
CA LEU A 77 -15.30 8.71 6.68
C LEU A 77 -15.12 7.28 7.18
N ALA A 78 -14.16 7.05 8.07
CA ALA A 78 -13.94 5.75 8.71
C ALA A 78 -15.17 5.27 9.48
N GLN A 79 -15.81 6.17 10.25
CA GLN A 79 -17.05 5.88 10.96
C GLN A 79 -18.17 5.49 9.98
N THR A 80 -18.34 6.27 8.90
CA THR A 80 -19.34 5.99 7.86
C THR A 80 -19.14 4.62 7.23
N TYR A 81 -17.89 4.22 7.00
CA TYR A 81 -17.59 2.90 6.42
C TYR A 81 -17.82 1.77 7.41
N ALA A 82 -17.43 1.93 8.67
CA ALA A 82 -17.68 0.94 9.71
C ALA A 82 -19.20 0.67 9.85
N GLU A 83 -20.01 1.72 9.87
CA GLU A 83 -21.46 1.61 9.97
C GLU A 83 -22.09 0.98 8.72
N LYS A 84 -21.66 1.44 7.53
CA LYS A 84 -22.24 0.95 6.26
C LYS A 84 -21.90 -0.50 5.96
N TYR A 85 -20.67 -0.91 6.23
CA TYR A 85 -20.16 -2.22 5.82
C TYR A 85 -20.05 -3.22 6.97
N GLY A 86 -20.35 -2.80 8.22
CA GLY A 86 -20.22 -3.67 9.38
C GLY A 86 -18.80 -4.15 9.65
N CYS A 87 -17.80 -3.40 9.17
CA CYS A 87 -16.40 -3.67 9.41
C CYS A 87 -15.91 -2.98 10.70
N ARG A 88 -14.70 -3.33 11.17
CA ARG A 88 -14.08 -2.63 12.30
C ARG A 88 -13.84 -1.15 11.98
N LEU A 89 -13.86 -0.31 12.99
CA LEU A 89 -13.52 1.09 12.84
C LEU A 89 -12.00 1.21 12.57
N LEU A 90 -11.66 1.72 11.39
CA LEU A 90 -10.28 1.98 11.02
C LEU A 90 -9.86 3.37 11.51
N THR A 91 -8.75 3.44 12.21
CA THR A 91 -8.12 4.72 12.56
C THR A 91 -7.45 5.33 11.33
N VAL A 92 -7.17 6.65 11.37
CA VAL A 92 -6.40 7.32 10.30
C VAL A 92 -5.01 6.66 10.15
N LYS A 93 -4.38 6.26 11.26
CA LYS A 93 -3.12 5.53 11.23
C LYS A 93 -3.26 4.20 10.49
N GLU A 94 -4.26 3.40 10.80
CA GLU A 94 -4.47 2.10 10.15
C GLU A 94 -4.81 2.19 8.66
N ILE A 95 -5.37 3.31 8.21
CA ILE A 95 -5.60 3.55 6.77
C ILE A 95 -4.28 3.64 6.00
N PHE A 96 -3.23 4.18 6.61
CA PHE A 96 -1.92 4.40 5.96
C PHE A 96 -0.86 3.40 6.39
N ASP A 97 -0.89 2.97 7.65
CA ASP A 97 0.09 2.09 8.27
C ASP A 97 -0.48 0.71 8.64
N GLY A 98 -1.75 0.46 8.29
CA GLY A 98 -2.39 -0.81 8.59
C GLY A 98 -1.66 -1.97 7.91
N HIS A 99 -1.74 -3.14 8.52
CA HIS A 99 -1.23 -4.38 7.97
C HIS A 99 -2.33 -5.44 7.97
N GLY A 100 -2.17 -6.44 7.11
CA GLY A 100 -3.03 -7.61 7.04
C GLY A 100 -2.61 -8.68 8.03
N ASP A 101 -3.34 -9.79 8.04
CA ASP A 101 -2.96 -11.00 8.74
C ASP A 101 -1.64 -11.57 8.18
N PHE A 102 -1.40 -11.31 6.90
CA PHE A 102 -0.18 -11.67 6.19
C PHE A 102 0.24 -10.54 5.22
N ASN A 103 1.54 -10.23 5.20
CA ASN A 103 2.07 -9.06 4.52
C ASN A 103 3.21 -9.45 3.57
N LEU A 104 2.99 -9.30 2.27
CA LEU A 104 3.99 -9.54 1.24
C LEU A 104 4.69 -8.23 0.87
N VAL A 105 5.97 -8.11 1.22
CA VAL A 105 6.77 -6.91 0.98
C VAL A 105 7.65 -7.12 -0.24
N MET A 106 7.36 -6.41 -1.33
CA MET A 106 8.08 -6.49 -2.60
C MET A 106 9.38 -5.67 -2.61
N MET A 107 10.02 -5.58 -1.47
CA MET A 107 11.30 -4.87 -1.29
C MET A 107 12.34 -5.81 -0.65
N GLN A 108 13.60 -5.50 -0.87
CA GLN A 108 14.66 -6.18 -0.13
C GLN A 108 14.62 -5.77 1.35
N LYS A 109 14.60 -6.74 2.24
CA LYS A 109 14.45 -6.52 3.70
C LYS A 109 15.41 -5.45 4.23
N LYS A 110 16.69 -5.51 3.84
CA LYS A 110 17.73 -4.57 4.31
C LYS A 110 17.55 -3.11 3.84
N LEU A 111 16.67 -2.85 2.87
CA LEU A 111 16.36 -1.48 2.42
C LEU A 111 15.21 -0.85 3.24
N VAL A 112 14.54 -1.65 4.06
CA VAL A 112 13.43 -1.17 4.90
C VAL A 112 13.99 -0.65 6.23
N PRO A 113 13.66 0.59 6.63
CA PRO A 113 14.07 1.10 7.94
C PRO A 113 13.57 0.20 9.06
N ASN A 114 14.42 -0.02 10.08
CA ASN A 114 14.10 -0.86 11.25
C ASN A 114 13.62 -2.27 10.88
N TYR A 115 14.14 -2.85 9.80
CA TYR A 115 13.66 -4.13 9.24
C TYR A 115 13.69 -5.29 10.23
N GLU A 116 14.51 -5.20 11.27
CA GLU A 116 14.63 -6.22 12.34
C GLU A 116 13.39 -6.25 13.25
N THR A 117 12.59 -5.20 13.25
CA THR A 117 11.41 -5.07 14.12
C THR A 117 10.13 -5.64 13.51
N PHE A 118 10.18 -6.11 12.25
CA PHE A 118 9.05 -6.74 11.59
C PHE A 118 8.97 -8.21 11.94
N ASP A 119 7.81 -8.65 12.38
CA ASP A 119 7.54 -10.02 12.79
C ASP A 119 7.32 -11.00 11.62
N ASP A 120 6.99 -12.25 11.92
CA ASP A 120 6.83 -13.32 10.92
C ASP A 120 5.58 -13.15 10.03
N SER A 121 4.68 -12.21 10.31
CA SER A 121 3.58 -11.87 9.42
C SER A 121 4.05 -11.10 8.17
N PHE A 122 5.30 -10.59 8.18
CA PHE A 122 5.91 -9.86 7.07
C PHE A 122 6.90 -10.72 6.30
N VAL A 123 6.56 -11.09 5.07
CA VAL A 123 7.43 -11.84 4.17
C VAL A 123 8.05 -10.92 3.12
N PHE A 124 9.35 -10.73 3.20
CA PHE A 124 10.12 -9.90 2.28
C PHE A 124 10.53 -10.73 1.05
N THR A 125 9.83 -10.53 -0.06
CA THR A 125 10.05 -11.28 -1.32
C THR A 125 11.12 -10.65 -2.21
N GLY A 126 11.49 -9.41 -1.95
CA GLY A 126 12.32 -8.62 -2.86
C GLY A 126 11.55 -8.17 -4.11
N VAL A 127 12.24 -7.47 -4.99
CA VAL A 127 11.65 -6.95 -6.23
C VAL A 127 11.35 -8.09 -7.19
N GLN A 128 10.10 -8.21 -7.63
CA GLN A 128 9.65 -9.21 -8.60
C GLN A 128 9.81 -8.67 -10.02
N ILE A 129 10.90 -9.06 -10.67
CA ILE A 129 11.20 -8.65 -12.05
C ILE A 129 10.82 -9.78 -12.99
N GLY A 130 9.67 -9.64 -13.67
CA GLY A 130 9.25 -10.54 -14.73
C GLY A 130 10.01 -10.31 -16.05
N LYS A 131 9.87 -11.22 -17.00
CA LYS A 131 10.37 -11.02 -18.37
C LYS A 131 9.58 -9.90 -19.04
N ARG A 132 10.19 -8.72 -19.19
CA ARG A 132 9.57 -7.57 -19.87
C ARG A 132 9.90 -7.56 -21.34
N THR A 133 9.24 -8.37 -22.13
CA THR A 133 9.45 -8.46 -23.57
C THR A 133 8.76 -7.36 -24.38
N ALA A 134 7.77 -6.68 -23.80
CA ALA A 134 6.94 -5.71 -24.51
C ALA A 134 7.54 -4.27 -24.60
N PHE A 135 8.66 -3.99 -23.91
CA PHE A 135 9.18 -2.62 -23.77
C PHE A 135 10.43 -2.34 -24.64
N GLY A 136 10.70 -3.19 -25.63
CA GLY A 136 11.87 -3.03 -26.52
C GLY A 136 13.20 -3.38 -25.83
N SER A 137 14.28 -3.02 -26.48
CA SER A 137 15.64 -3.20 -25.98
C SER A 137 16.36 -1.86 -25.92
N TRP A 138 16.98 -1.57 -24.79
CA TRP A 138 17.89 -0.45 -24.64
C TRP A 138 19.35 -0.98 -24.68
N LYS A 139 20.23 -0.26 -25.36
CA LYS A 139 21.68 -0.56 -25.36
C LYS A 139 22.44 0.61 -24.77
N ALA A 140 23.37 0.31 -23.88
CA ALA A 140 24.27 1.34 -23.37
C ALA A 140 25.10 1.94 -24.53
N PRO A 141 25.34 3.27 -24.54
CA PRO A 141 26.24 3.89 -25.50
C PRO A 141 27.62 3.29 -25.37
N ASP A 142 28.19 2.85 -26.51
CA ASP A 142 29.56 2.35 -26.55
C ASP A 142 30.51 3.53 -26.90
N ASN A 143 30.78 4.37 -25.90
CA ASN A 143 31.62 5.57 -26.05
C ASN A 143 32.82 5.57 -25.09
N GLY A 144 33.13 4.44 -24.45
CA GLY A 144 34.25 4.27 -23.52
C GLY A 144 34.13 5.12 -22.22
N LYS A 145 32.99 5.77 -21.97
CA LYS A 145 32.75 6.59 -20.77
C LYS A 145 31.90 5.83 -19.74
N PRO A 146 32.05 6.10 -18.45
CA PRO A 146 31.16 5.57 -17.44
C PRO A 146 29.71 5.95 -17.72
N LEU A 147 28.79 4.99 -17.56
CA LEU A 147 27.35 5.23 -17.65
C LEU A 147 26.80 5.65 -16.29
N LEU A 148 26.19 6.82 -16.22
CA LEU A 148 25.45 7.30 -15.06
C LEU A 148 23.96 7.26 -15.39
N TYR A 149 23.18 6.55 -14.58
CA TYR A 149 21.73 6.57 -14.62
C TYR A 149 21.19 7.37 -13.45
N SER A 150 20.39 8.41 -13.73
CA SER A 150 19.71 9.22 -12.73
C SER A 150 18.22 9.24 -13.01
N SER A 151 17.40 9.06 -11.98
CA SER A 151 15.96 9.07 -12.09
C SER A 151 15.32 9.53 -10.78
N LEU A 152 14.32 10.40 -10.86
CA LEU A 152 13.45 10.79 -9.74
C LEU A 152 12.27 9.81 -9.56
N GLY A 153 12.22 8.73 -10.33
CA GLY A 153 11.11 7.77 -10.33
C GLY A 153 9.91 8.28 -11.12
N THR A 154 8.74 7.69 -10.86
CA THR A 154 7.51 7.95 -11.62
C THR A 154 6.55 8.92 -10.94
N ALA A 155 6.66 9.11 -9.62
CA ALA A 155 5.72 9.91 -8.84
C ALA A 155 6.08 11.40 -8.80
N PHE A 156 7.37 11.75 -8.86
CA PHE A 156 7.88 13.12 -8.72
C PHE A 156 8.73 13.54 -9.92
N ASN A 157 8.19 13.43 -11.11
CA ASN A 157 8.91 13.73 -12.36
C ASN A 157 8.57 15.13 -12.96
N ASN A 158 7.82 15.96 -12.22
CA ASN A 158 7.38 17.28 -12.68
C ASN A 158 8.36 18.42 -12.29
N TRP A 159 9.63 18.10 -12.09
CA TRP A 159 10.68 19.09 -11.78
C TRP A 159 11.77 19.05 -12.83
N PRO A 160 11.50 19.68 -14.01
CA PRO A 160 12.46 19.68 -15.12
C PRO A 160 13.78 20.38 -14.79
N GLU A 161 13.83 21.25 -13.77
CA GLU A 161 15.05 21.92 -13.32
C GLU A 161 16.08 20.94 -12.67
N TYR A 162 15.66 19.72 -12.37
CA TYR A 162 16.54 18.67 -11.80
C TYR A 162 17.29 17.85 -12.87
N TYR A 163 16.95 18.00 -14.15
CA TYR A 163 17.54 17.22 -15.24
C TYR A 163 18.50 18.07 -16.10
#